data_b3ea324e90fc577e45da1e7108ff0c0a
#
_entry.id   b3ea324e90fc577e45da1e7108ff0c0a
#
_cell.length_a   1.000
_cell.length_b   1.000
_cell.length_c   1.000
_cell.angle_alpha   90.00
_cell.angle_beta   90.00
_cell.angle_gamma   90.00
#
_symmetry.space_group_name_H-M   'P 1'
#
loop_
_entity.id
_entity.type
_entity.pdbx_description
1 polymer ?
#
loop_
_entity_poly.entity_id
_entity_poly.type
_entity_poly.pdbx_seq_one_letter_code
_entity_poly.pdbx_strand_id
1 'polypeptide(L)'
;MTAEPDRERVKPKLEEIAGAILSASADAIIAADTNGTITFWNPGAERVFGHSGAQAIGQSLDIIIPERLRKRHWDGYHRVMHGSRSRYESGDLLAVPAIKRDGTRIYVEFTIMPLHDKAGYLTGLATIIRDVTKRFEEMQALKRNLAAATKVPQ
;
A
#
# COMPACT_ATOMS: atom_id res chain seq x y z
N MET A 1 1.92 50.19 14.06
CA MET A 1 2.72 49.00 13.70
C MET A 1 2.51 48.00 14.81
N THR A 2 1.50 47.18 14.64
CA THR A 2 1.15 46.12 15.59
C THR A 2 2.05 44.89 15.28
N ALA A 3 2.96 44.60 16.20
CA ALA A 3 3.74 43.35 16.14
C ALA A 3 2.78 42.18 16.18
N GLU A 4 2.82 41.31 15.15
CA GLU A 4 2.18 39.99 15.24
C GLU A 4 2.77 39.24 16.44
N PRO A 5 1.93 38.58 17.25
CA PRO A 5 2.46 37.77 18.34
C PRO A 5 3.32 36.66 17.74
N ASP A 6 4.54 36.56 18.26
CA ASP A 6 5.46 35.45 18.00
C ASP A 6 4.72 34.14 18.25
N ARG A 7 4.26 33.49 17.16
CA ARG A 7 3.67 32.16 17.24
C ARG A 7 4.81 31.23 17.60
N GLU A 8 4.96 31.00 18.90
CA GLU A 8 5.83 29.97 19.44
C GLU A 8 5.63 28.71 18.58
N ARG A 9 6.69 28.27 17.89
CA ARG A 9 6.65 27.09 17.01
C ARG A 9 6.43 25.85 17.88
N VAL A 10 5.17 25.56 18.15
CA VAL A 10 4.78 24.34 18.88
C VAL A 10 5.14 23.15 17.99
N LYS A 11 6.03 22.28 18.49
CA LYS A 11 6.33 21.02 17.81
C LYS A 11 5.10 20.11 17.87
N PRO A 12 4.66 19.55 16.73
CA PRO A 12 3.53 18.64 16.72
C PRO A 12 3.83 17.38 17.54
N LYS A 13 2.83 16.86 18.24
CA LYS A 13 2.92 15.59 18.93
C LYS A 13 2.93 14.42 17.94
N LEU A 14 3.52 13.31 18.32
CA LEU A 14 3.59 12.12 17.46
C LEU A 14 2.20 11.64 17.04
N GLU A 15 1.21 11.69 17.94
CA GLU A 15 -0.18 11.31 17.64
C GLU A 15 -0.82 12.21 16.59
N GLU A 16 -0.49 13.50 16.58
CA GLU A 16 -1.00 14.47 15.60
C GLU A 16 -0.43 14.16 14.20
N ILE A 17 0.85 13.83 14.13
CA ILE A 17 1.52 13.44 12.88
C ILE A 17 0.95 12.10 12.38
N ALA A 18 0.84 11.12 13.25
CA ALA A 18 0.28 9.82 12.92
C ALA A 18 -1.17 9.93 12.44
N GLY A 19 -2.00 10.71 13.15
CA GLY A 19 -3.38 10.98 12.75
C GLY A 19 -3.50 11.62 11.38
N ALA A 20 -2.64 12.61 11.08
CA ALA A 20 -2.61 13.26 9.77
C ALA A 20 -2.23 12.29 8.64
N ILE A 21 -1.22 11.45 8.86
CA ILE A 21 -0.78 10.43 7.89
C ILE A 21 -1.88 9.39 7.67
N LEU A 22 -2.45 8.84 8.73
CA LEU A 22 -3.45 7.78 8.66
C LEU A 22 -4.77 8.26 8.04
N SER A 23 -5.14 9.53 8.19
CA SER A 23 -6.33 10.11 7.58
C SER A 23 -6.11 10.65 6.17
N ALA A 24 -4.91 10.51 5.61
CA ALA A 24 -4.62 10.97 4.25
C ALA A 24 -5.45 10.22 3.20
N SER A 25 -5.81 10.91 2.12
CA SER A 25 -6.58 10.35 1.01
C SER A 25 -5.74 10.02 -0.23
N ALA A 26 -4.48 10.49 -0.28
CA ALA A 26 -3.60 10.29 -1.42
C ALA A 26 -3.08 8.84 -1.51
N ASP A 27 -2.60 8.31 -0.39
CA ASP A 27 -2.07 6.95 -0.32
C ASP A 27 -3.03 6.04 0.47
N ALA A 28 -3.18 4.82 0.02
CA ALA A 28 -3.88 3.80 0.77
C ALA A 28 -3.00 3.31 1.92
N ILE A 29 -3.51 3.37 3.14
CA ILE A 29 -2.86 2.80 4.33
C ILE A 29 -3.77 1.71 4.88
N ILE A 30 -3.24 0.50 4.93
CA ILE A 30 -3.98 -0.70 5.31
C ILE A 30 -3.16 -1.44 6.35
N ALA A 31 -3.84 -1.98 7.36
CA ALA A 31 -3.22 -2.94 8.27
C ALA A 31 -4.03 -4.25 8.28
N ALA A 32 -3.33 -5.34 8.50
CA ALA A 32 -3.92 -6.66 8.66
C ALA A 32 -3.23 -7.41 9.80
N ASP A 33 -3.95 -8.32 10.42
CA ASP A 33 -3.43 -9.18 11.48
C ASP A 33 -2.55 -10.31 10.92
N THR A 34 -2.07 -11.19 11.79
CA THR A 34 -1.20 -12.32 11.40
C THR A 34 -1.87 -13.32 10.46
N ASN A 35 -3.19 -13.34 10.39
CA ASN A 35 -3.98 -14.18 9.47
C ASN A 35 -4.32 -13.46 8.16
N GLY A 36 -3.94 -12.20 8.00
CA GLY A 36 -4.28 -11.41 6.83
C GLY A 36 -5.70 -10.86 6.83
N THR A 37 -6.34 -10.80 7.99
CA THR A 37 -7.62 -10.12 8.17
C THR A 37 -7.38 -8.62 8.33
N ILE A 38 -8.07 -7.80 7.55
CA ILE A 38 -7.92 -6.35 7.54
C ILE A 38 -8.41 -5.77 8.87
N THR A 39 -7.55 -5.01 9.53
CA THR A 39 -7.81 -4.36 10.82
C THR A 39 -7.85 -2.84 10.72
N PHE A 40 -7.30 -2.25 9.67
CA PHE A 40 -7.30 -0.81 9.42
C PHE A 40 -7.41 -0.51 7.93
N TRP A 41 -8.17 0.53 7.61
CA TRP A 41 -8.47 0.94 6.24
C TRP A 41 -8.70 2.46 6.22
N ASN A 42 -7.80 3.23 5.63
CA ASN A 42 -7.88 4.69 5.65
C ASN A 42 -8.70 5.26 4.47
N PRO A 43 -8.97 6.58 4.43
CA PRO A 43 -9.66 7.20 3.30
C PRO A 43 -8.98 6.97 1.95
N GLY A 44 -7.64 6.94 1.91
CA GLY A 44 -6.90 6.63 0.69
C GLY A 44 -7.17 5.22 0.17
N ALA A 45 -7.31 4.24 1.07
CA ALA A 45 -7.68 2.88 0.69
C ALA A 45 -9.10 2.81 0.12
N GLU A 46 -10.04 3.56 0.69
CA GLU A 46 -11.40 3.67 0.14
C GLU A 46 -11.37 4.24 -1.29
N ARG A 47 -10.59 5.28 -1.51
CA ARG A 47 -10.45 5.92 -2.81
C ARG A 47 -9.80 4.99 -3.84
N VAL A 48 -8.71 4.31 -3.47
CA VAL A 48 -7.94 3.47 -4.40
C VAL A 48 -8.69 2.19 -4.75
N PHE A 49 -9.29 1.52 -3.77
CA PHE A 49 -9.88 0.18 -3.97
C PHE A 49 -11.41 0.18 -4.09
N GLY A 50 -12.09 1.24 -3.68
CA GLY A 50 -13.55 1.35 -3.80
C GLY A 50 -14.35 0.63 -2.72
N HIS A 51 -13.70 -0.02 -1.74
CA HIS A 51 -14.37 -0.53 -0.54
C HIS A 51 -14.37 0.55 0.53
N SER A 52 -15.48 0.73 1.25
CA SER A 52 -15.51 1.53 2.46
C SER A 52 -14.77 0.82 3.60
N GLY A 53 -14.36 1.57 4.64
CA GLY A 53 -13.76 0.97 5.83
C GLY A 53 -14.68 -0.06 6.48
N ALA A 54 -15.99 0.21 6.56
CA ALA A 54 -16.98 -0.71 7.08
C ALA A 54 -17.10 -2.01 6.26
N GLN A 55 -16.87 -1.94 4.96
CA GLN A 55 -16.88 -3.11 4.07
C GLN A 55 -15.57 -3.91 4.13
N ALA A 56 -14.44 -3.23 4.29
CA ALA A 56 -13.12 -3.86 4.20
C ALA A 56 -12.64 -4.44 5.55
N ILE A 57 -12.82 -3.72 6.65
CA ILE A 57 -12.37 -4.17 7.97
C ILE A 57 -13.08 -5.48 8.35
N GLY A 58 -12.30 -6.48 8.75
CA GLY A 58 -12.77 -7.83 9.04
C GLY A 58 -12.77 -8.77 7.84
N GLN A 59 -12.51 -8.27 6.63
CA GLN A 59 -12.35 -9.10 5.43
C GLN A 59 -10.90 -9.55 5.27
N SER A 60 -10.72 -10.62 4.50
CA SER A 60 -9.39 -11.05 4.05
C SER A 60 -8.79 -10.04 3.07
N LEU A 61 -7.46 -9.90 3.06
CA LEU A 61 -6.74 -9.15 2.03
C LEU A 61 -7.02 -9.65 0.60
N ASP A 62 -7.63 -10.81 0.45
CA ASP A 62 -8.06 -11.34 -0.86
C ASP A 62 -8.95 -10.36 -1.63
N ILE A 63 -9.67 -9.47 -0.95
CA ILE A 63 -10.52 -8.47 -1.62
C ILE A 63 -9.78 -7.53 -2.56
N ILE A 64 -8.47 -7.38 -2.39
CA ILE A 64 -7.60 -6.54 -3.25
C ILE A 64 -6.60 -7.36 -4.07
N ILE A 65 -6.56 -8.68 -3.90
CA ILE A 65 -5.61 -9.58 -4.57
C ILE A 65 -6.31 -10.31 -5.72
N PRO A 66 -5.84 -10.19 -6.97
CA PRO A 66 -6.34 -11.00 -8.08
C PRO A 66 -6.26 -12.48 -7.75
N GLU A 67 -7.31 -13.24 -8.04
CA GLU A 67 -7.46 -14.65 -7.63
C GLU A 67 -6.22 -15.50 -7.97
N ARG A 68 -5.72 -15.36 -9.19
CA ARG A 68 -4.53 -16.10 -9.67
C ARG A 68 -3.25 -15.81 -8.88
N LEU A 69 -3.20 -14.71 -8.13
CA LEU A 69 -2.02 -14.28 -7.36
C LEU A 69 -2.16 -14.59 -5.86
N ARG A 70 -3.31 -15.04 -5.40
CA ARG A 70 -3.61 -15.25 -3.97
C ARG A 70 -2.66 -16.26 -3.34
N LYS A 71 -2.43 -17.40 -3.98
CA LYS A 71 -1.50 -18.40 -3.45
C LYS A 71 -0.10 -17.81 -3.21
N ARG A 72 0.45 -17.14 -4.21
CA ARG A 72 1.76 -16.49 -4.12
C ARG A 72 1.80 -15.42 -3.03
N HIS A 73 0.74 -14.63 -2.91
CA HIS A 73 0.61 -13.61 -1.88
C HIS A 73 0.64 -14.24 -0.48
N TRP A 74 -0.16 -15.27 -0.24
CA TRP A 74 -0.22 -15.92 1.06
C TRP A 74 1.06 -16.67 1.42
N ASP A 75 1.72 -17.30 0.47
CA ASP A 75 3.04 -17.91 0.69
C ASP A 75 4.06 -16.85 1.17
N GLY A 76 4.06 -15.67 0.55
CA GLY A 76 4.90 -14.54 0.97
C GLY A 76 4.50 -13.97 2.33
N TYR A 77 3.21 -13.80 2.57
CA TYR A 77 2.66 -13.29 3.82
C TYR A 77 3.04 -14.18 5.01
N HIS A 78 2.85 -15.48 4.89
CA HIS A 78 3.22 -16.43 5.93
C HIS A 78 4.72 -16.45 6.21
N ARG A 79 5.56 -16.35 5.19
CA ARG A 79 7.02 -16.22 5.41
C ARG A 79 7.37 -14.99 6.24
N VAL A 80 6.78 -13.84 5.96
CA VAL A 80 6.99 -12.61 6.74
C VAL A 80 6.50 -12.79 8.18
N MET A 81 5.33 -13.41 8.37
CA MET A 81 4.78 -13.68 9.70
C MET A 81 5.65 -14.63 10.53
N HIS A 82 6.47 -15.49 9.89
CA HIS A 82 7.41 -16.39 10.55
C HIS A 82 8.83 -15.82 10.65
N GLY A 83 8.99 -14.50 10.47
CA GLY A 83 10.23 -13.78 10.72
C GLY A 83 11.15 -13.59 9.51
N SER A 84 10.76 -14.02 8.31
CA SER A 84 11.52 -13.73 7.08
C SER A 84 11.35 -12.26 6.70
N ARG A 85 12.44 -11.62 6.28
CA ARG A 85 12.36 -10.25 5.77
C ARG A 85 11.71 -10.24 4.39
N SER A 86 10.77 -9.33 4.19
CA SER A 86 10.23 -9.03 2.86
C SER A 86 11.19 -8.12 2.10
N ARG A 87 11.37 -8.35 0.80
CA ARG A 87 12.06 -7.39 -0.08
C ARG A 87 11.39 -6.01 -0.15
N TYR A 88 10.10 -5.94 0.16
CA TYR A 88 9.34 -4.69 0.20
C TYR A 88 9.67 -3.81 1.42
N GLU A 89 10.28 -4.37 2.46
CA GLU A 89 10.80 -3.61 3.60
C GLU A 89 12.07 -2.83 3.24
N SER A 90 12.84 -3.29 2.28
CA SER A 90 14.10 -2.65 1.84
C SER A 90 13.88 -1.53 0.83
N GLY A 91 12.65 -1.22 0.46
CA GLY A 91 12.30 -0.15 -0.46
C GLY A 91 12.31 -0.55 -1.94
N ASP A 92 12.38 -1.83 -2.25
CA ASP A 92 12.21 -2.34 -3.61
C ASP A 92 10.74 -2.21 -4.04
N LEU A 93 10.44 -1.11 -4.71
CA LEU A 93 9.09 -0.80 -5.18
C LEU A 93 8.85 -1.46 -6.55
N LEU A 94 8.17 -2.60 -6.53
CA LEU A 94 7.74 -3.29 -7.73
C LEU A 94 6.24 -3.05 -7.95
N ALA A 95 5.87 -2.65 -9.18
CA ALA A 95 4.47 -2.57 -9.54
C ALA A 95 3.86 -3.97 -9.63
N VAL A 96 2.84 -4.22 -8.84
CA VAL A 96 2.12 -5.50 -8.80
C VAL A 96 0.64 -5.29 -9.10
N PRO A 97 -0.05 -6.28 -9.71
CA PRO A 97 -1.48 -6.19 -9.94
C PRO A 97 -2.29 -6.25 -8.65
N ALA A 98 -3.33 -5.43 -8.59
CA ALA A 98 -4.37 -5.47 -7.57
C ALA A 98 -5.74 -5.34 -8.23
N ILE A 99 -6.82 -5.59 -7.49
CA ILE A 99 -8.19 -5.41 -7.98
C ILE A 99 -8.96 -4.46 -7.08
N LYS A 100 -9.82 -3.66 -7.71
CA LYS A 100 -10.80 -2.80 -7.05
C LYS A 100 -12.08 -3.58 -6.78
N ARG A 101 -12.97 -2.99 -5.97
CA ARG A 101 -14.28 -3.57 -5.67
C ARG A 101 -15.12 -3.91 -6.92
N ASP A 102 -15.05 -3.08 -7.95
CA ASP A 102 -15.76 -3.29 -9.22
C ASP A 102 -15.09 -4.33 -10.16
N GLY A 103 -14.01 -4.96 -9.71
CA GLY A 103 -13.22 -5.91 -10.50
C GLY A 103 -12.19 -5.29 -11.42
N THR A 104 -12.09 -3.95 -11.46
CA THR A 104 -11.08 -3.26 -12.27
C THR A 104 -9.69 -3.61 -11.78
N ARG A 105 -8.83 -4.02 -12.70
CA ARG A 105 -7.43 -4.28 -12.42
C ARG A 105 -6.63 -2.98 -12.40
N ILE A 106 -5.83 -2.82 -11.36
CA ILE A 106 -4.87 -1.72 -11.21
C ILE A 106 -3.47 -2.27 -10.95
N TYR A 107 -2.49 -1.40 -11.02
CA TYR A 107 -1.11 -1.69 -10.63
C TYR A 107 -0.74 -0.82 -9.44
N VAL A 108 -0.16 -1.42 -8.42
CA VAL A 108 0.20 -0.74 -7.18
C VAL A 108 1.66 -0.97 -6.82
N GLU A 109 2.26 0.03 -6.21
CA GLU A 109 3.51 -0.09 -5.47
C GLU A 109 3.19 -0.03 -3.98
N PHE A 110 3.92 -0.78 -3.17
CA PHE A 110 3.69 -0.78 -1.73
C PHE A 110 4.95 -1.06 -0.92
N THR A 111 4.93 -0.59 0.30
CA THR A 111 5.91 -0.92 1.34
C THR A 111 5.21 -1.65 2.48
N ILE A 112 5.94 -2.51 3.16
CA ILE A 112 5.44 -3.30 4.28
C ILE A 112 6.16 -2.90 5.55
N MET A 113 5.40 -2.75 6.63
CA MET A 113 5.91 -2.45 7.97
C MET A 113 5.36 -3.49 8.94
N PRO A 114 6.21 -4.40 9.47
CA PRO A 114 5.78 -5.32 10.52
C PRO A 114 5.33 -4.56 11.77
N LEU A 115 4.21 -5.00 12.35
CA LEU A 115 3.66 -4.46 13.58
C LEU A 115 3.99 -5.37 14.76
N HIS A 116 4.50 -4.79 15.83
CA HIS A 116 4.85 -5.51 17.05
C HIS A 116 4.09 -4.90 18.23
N ASP A 117 3.70 -5.75 19.17
CA ASP A 117 3.18 -5.29 20.46
C ASP A 117 4.30 -4.81 21.40
N LYS A 118 3.92 -4.36 22.59
CA LYS A 118 4.89 -3.88 23.59
C LYS A 118 5.88 -4.96 24.06
N ALA A 119 5.51 -6.23 23.96
CA ALA A 119 6.37 -7.36 24.29
C ALA A 119 7.29 -7.78 23.12
N GLY A 120 7.15 -7.17 21.95
CA GLY A 120 7.94 -7.46 20.76
C GLY A 120 7.40 -8.57 19.87
N TYR A 121 6.21 -9.10 20.16
CA TYR A 121 5.56 -10.10 19.31
C TYR A 121 4.95 -9.47 18.07
N LEU A 122 5.15 -10.12 16.93
CA LEU A 122 4.55 -9.71 15.67
C LEU A 122 3.02 -9.88 15.72
N THR A 123 2.29 -8.79 15.48
CA THR A 123 0.82 -8.76 15.55
C THR A 123 0.15 -8.60 14.19
N GLY A 124 0.93 -8.27 13.17
CA GLY A 124 0.43 -8.08 11.82
C GLY A 124 1.37 -7.24 10.96
N LEU A 125 0.83 -6.70 9.88
CA LEU A 125 1.51 -5.81 8.95
C LEU A 125 0.71 -4.54 8.74
N ALA A 126 1.40 -3.41 8.61
CA ALA A 126 0.87 -2.21 7.97
C ALA A 126 1.52 -2.06 6.59
N THR A 127 0.80 -1.48 5.66
CA THR A 127 1.28 -1.21 4.31
C THR A 127 0.83 0.16 3.83
N ILE A 128 1.70 0.84 3.11
CA ILE A 128 1.36 2.03 2.34
C ILE A 128 1.34 1.61 0.87
N ILE A 129 0.23 1.84 0.21
CA ILE A 129 -0.01 1.41 -1.17
C ILE A 129 -0.32 2.63 -2.02
N ARG A 130 0.34 2.70 -3.16
CA ARG A 130 0.13 3.75 -4.16
C ARG A 130 -0.33 3.16 -5.47
N ASP A 131 -1.41 3.71 -6.03
CA ASP A 131 -1.85 3.38 -7.39
C ASP A 131 -0.89 4.00 -8.40
N VAL A 132 -0.24 3.16 -9.19
CA VAL A 132 0.72 3.55 -10.21
C VAL A 132 0.27 3.09 -11.61
N THR A 133 -1.01 2.79 -11.77
CA THR A 133 -1.56 2.23 -13.01
C THR A 133 -1.19 3.08 -14.23
N LYS A 134 -1.43 4.38 -14.17
CA LYS A 134 -1.12 5.28 -15.28
C LYS A 134 0.36 5.25 -15.66
N ARG A 135 1.23 5.42 -14.67
CA ARG A 135 2.70 5.37 -14.88
C ARG A 135 3.16 4.03 -15.39
N PHE A 136 2.60 2.94 -14.88
CA PHE A 136 2.91 1.58 -15.32
C PHE A 136 2.52 1.37 -16.80
N GLU A 137 1.31 1.77 -17.20
CA GLU A 137 0.82 1.65 -18.57
C GLU A 137 1.63 2.50 -19.56
N GLU A 138 1.95 3.74 -19.19
CA GLU A 138 2.82 4.62 -19.98
C GLU A 138 4.21 4.01 -20.18
N MET A 139 4.80 3.44 -19.13
CA MET A 139 6.10 2.77 -19.21
C MET A 139 6.05 1.54 -20.11
N GLN A 140 5.01 0.73 -20.02
CA GLN A 140 4.83 -0.43 -20.89
C GLN A 140 4.65 -0.02 -22.36
N ALA A 141 3.91 1.07 -22.63
CA ALA A 141 3.75 1.62 -23.97
C ALA A 141 5.09 2.10 -24.53
N LEU A 142 5.90 2.80 -23.75
CA LEU A 142 7.24 3.25 -24.15
C LEU A 142 8.18 2.07 -24.45
N LYS A 143 8.15 1.03 -23.65
CA LYS A 143 8.95 -0.20 -23.89
C LYS A 143 8.55 -0.89 -25.19
N ARG A 144 7.25 -0.99 -25.48
CA ARG A 144 6.76 -1.57 -26.75
C ARG A 144 7.19 -0.74 -27.96
N ASN A 145 7.07 0.59 -27.87
CA ASN A 145 7.48 1.51 -28.94
C ASN A 145 8.98 1.44 -29.20
N LEU A 146 9.79 1.36 -28.14
CA LEU A 146 11.23 1.21 -28.27
C LEU A 146 11.61 -0.13 -28.94
N ALA A 147 11.00 -1.23 -28.53
CA ALA A 147 11.21 -2.54 -29.11
C ALA A 147 10.81 -2.58 -30.60
N ALA A 148 9.73 -1.92 -31.00
CA ALA A 148 9.30 -1.79 -32.40
C ALA A 148 10.31 -0.95 -33.22
N ALA A 149 10.84 0.13 -32.66
CA ALA A 149 11.83 1.00 -33.32
C ALA A 149 13.19 0.33 -33.52
N THR A 150 13.56 -0.65 -32.68
CA THR A 150 14.84 -1.39 -32.75
C THR A 150 14.79 -2.60 -33.67
N LYS A 151 13.61 -3.02 -34.18
CA LYS A 151 13.47 -4.04 -35.22
C LYS A 151 13.82 -3.39 -36.56
N VAL A 152 15.10 -3.48 -36.96
CA VAL A 152 15.54 -3.10 -38.31
C VAL A 152 15.03 -4.18 -39.29
N PRO A 153 14.28 -3.83 -40.32
CA PRO A 153 13.95 -4.81 -41.40
C PRO A 153 15.26 -5.23 -42.08
N GLN A 154 15.54 -6.52 -42.10
CA GLN A 154 16.58 -7.08 -42.98
C GLN A 154 16.10 -7.15 -44.41
#